data_6c8978c29794ea74acd8fc685925479f
#
_entry.id   6c8978c29794ea74acd8fc685925479f
#
_cell.length_a   1.000
_cell.length_b   1.000
_cell.length_c   1.000
_cell.angle_alpha   90.00
_cell.angle_beta   90.00
_cell.angle_gamma   90.00
#
_symmetry.space_group_name_H-M   'P 1'
#
loop_
_entity.id
_entity.type
_entity.pdbx_description
1 polymer ?
#
loop_
_entity_poly.entity_id
_entity_poly.type
_entity_poly.pdbx_seq_one_letter_code
_entity_poly.pdbx_strand_id
1 'polypeptide(L)'
;LFKFYELAHKQGIDPLKKRVELKKDLMVDEILRENVYKKIHITPKQIKHYYEEHIEDFSEEGSLSFRQIFVRFSSYDSREEAKSFAEELLKKLKSGEKFADIAKKYSQGPHSYKGGLWGFDEVKDFRKDLVADIEKLKKSEISEIVETSIGYHIFKVEDITRAKILSFEDAQSKI
;
A
#
# COMPACT_ATOMS: atom_id res chain seq x y z
N LEU A 1 -30.29 0.87 -34.31
CA LEU A 1 -30.44 -0.60 -34.18
C LEU A 1 -29.35 -1.32 -34.99
N PHE A 2 -29.20 -1.01 -36.31
CA PHE A 2 -28.26 -1.69 -37.21
C PHE A 2 -26.78 -1.61 -36.71
N LYS A 3 -26.29 -0.44 -36.33
CA LYS A 3 -24.93 -0.23 -35.76
C LYS A 3 -24.69 -1.06 -34.49
N PHE A 4 -25.70 -1.29 -33.66
CA PHE A 4 -25.57 -2.10 -32.46
C PHE A 4 -25.32 -3.58 -32.79
N TYR A 5 -26.06 -4.12 -33.76
CA TYR A 5 -25.89 -5.52 -34.19
C TYR A 5 -24.51 -5.75 -34.84
N GLU A 6 -24.01 -4.81 -35.65
CA GLU A 6 -22.68 -4.89 -36.23
C GLU A 6 -21.55 -4.84 -35.17
N LEU A 7 -21.69 -3.96 -34.18
CA LEU A 7 -20.72 -3.87 -33.08
C LEU A 7 -20.70 -5.14 -32.22
N ALA A 8 -21.86 -5.69 -31.90
CA ALA A 8 -21.98 -6.91 -31.13
C ALA A 8 -21.35 -8.11 -31.87
N HIS A 9 -21.63 -8.25 -33.18
CA HIS A 9 -21.01 -9.29 -33.99
C HIS A 9 -19.50 -9.16 -34.10
N LYS A 10 -18.96 -7.93 -34.19
CA LYS A 10 -17.50 -7.68 -34.19
C LYS A 10 -16.82 -8.12 -32.88
N GLN A 11 -17.56 -8.10 -31.79
CA GLN A 11 -17.10 -8.54 -30.46
C GLN A 11 -17.41 -10.01 -30.17
N GLY A 12 -17.92 -10.78 -31.16
CA GLY A 12 -18.30 -12.17 -30.98
C GLY A 12 -19.55 -12.40 -30.12
N ILE A 13 -20.33 -11.34 -29.89
CA ILE A 13 -21.56 -11.40 -29.08
C ILE A 13 -22.76 -11.63 -30.00
N ASP A 14 -23.50 -12.72 -29.76
CA ASP A 14 -24.79 -12.95 -30.38
C ASP A 14 -25.88 -12.14 -29.61
N PRO A 15 -26.46 -11.10 -30.20
CA PRO A 15 -27.40 -10.23 -29.51
C PRO A 15 -28.69 -10.95 -29.07
N LEU A 16 -29.11 -12.00 -29.80
CA LEU A 16 -30.30 -12.76 -29.44
C LEU A 16 -30.04 -13.65 -28.22
N LYS A 17 -28.92 -14.34 -28.20
CA LYS A 17 -28.48 -15.11 -27.02
C LYS A 17 -28.29 -14.21 -25.81
N LYS A 18 -27.61 -13.08 -25.98
CA LYS A 18 -27.39 -12.12 -24.87
C LYS A 18 -28.70 -11.55 -24.33
N ARG A 19 -29.68 -11.31 -25.19
CA ARG A 19 -31.01 -10.88 -24.77
C ARG A 19 -31.73 -11.94 -23.92
N VAL A 20 -31.60 -13.22 -24.29
CA VAL A 20 -32.21 -14.33 -23.54
C VAL A 20 -31.54 -14.49 -22.18
N GLU A 21 -30.22 -14.42 -22.11
CA GLU A 21 -29.47 -14.44 -20.87
C GLU A 21 -29.88 -13.27 -19.95
N LEU A 22 -29.84 -12.05 -20.48
CA LEU A 22 -30.20 -10.86 -19.72
C LEU A 22 -31.67 -10.95 -19.21
N LYS A 23 -32.58 -11.49 -20.02
CA LYS A 23 -33.96 -11.71 -19.58
C LYS A 23 -34.02 -12.69 -18.41
N LYS A 24 -33.27 -13.79 -18.47
CA LYS A 24 -33.19 -14.77 -17.37
C LYS A 24 -32.62 -14.12 -16.11
N ASP A 25 -31.53 -13.39 -16.22
CA ASP A 25 -30.91 -12.71 -15.09
C ASP A 25 -31.89 -11.73 -14.43
N LEU A 26 -32.56 -10.90 -15.21
CA LEU A 26 -33.58 -9.97 -14.72
C LEU A 26 -34.76 -10.69 -14.04
N MET A 27 -35.17 -11.84 -14.57
CA MET A 27 -36.25 -12.63 -13.94
C MET A 27 -35.78 -13.24 -12.62
N VAL A 28 -34.53 -13.72 -12.54
CA VAL A 28 -33.97 -14.26 -11.31
C VAL A 28 -33.85 -13.14 -10.27
N ASP A 29 -33.34 -11.97 -10.66
CA ASP A 29 -33.23 -10.82 -9.78
C ASP A 29 -34.57 -10.37 -9.22
N GLU A 30 -35.61 -10.34 -10.06
CA GLU A 30 -36.97 -9.99 -9.62
C GLU A 30 -37.55 -11.02 -8.64
N ILE A 31 -37.33 -12.31 -8.90
CA ILE A 31 -37.78 -13.40 -8.00
C ILE A 31 -37.03 -13.29 -6.65
N LEU A 32 -35.73 -13.03 -6.68
CA LEU A 32 -34.93 -12.84 -5.47
C LEU A 32 -35.39 -11.60 -4.70
N ARG A 33 -35.64 -10.49 -5.39
CA ARG A 33 -36.15 -9.27 -4.79
C ARG A 33 -37.45 -9.47 -4.06
N GLU A 34 -38.43 -10.11 -4.71
CA GLU A 34 -39.77 -10.32 -4.15
C GLU A 34 -39.77 -11.37 -3.02
N ASN A 35 -39.01 -12.44 -3.17
CA ASN A 35 -39.13 -13.60 -2.27
C ASN A 35 -38.06 -13.66 -1.19
N VAL A 36 -36.93 -12.99 -1.39
CA VAL A 36 -35.77 -13.02 -0.47
C VAL A 36 -35.50 -11.64 0.11
N TYR A 37 -35.09 -10.69 -0.72
CA TYR A 37 -34.58 -9.39 -0.22
C TYR A 37 -35.65 -8.59 0.51
N LYS A 38 -36.91 -8.58 0.06
CA LYS A 38 -37.99 -7.89 0.79
C LYS A 38 -38.33 -8.53 2.15
N LYS A 39 -37.93 -9.77 2.37
CA LYS A 39 -38.19 -10.49 3.64
C LYS A 39 -37.00 -10.42 4.61
N ILE A 40 -35.86 -9.99 4.11
CA ILE A 40 -34.68 -9.81 4.95
C ILE A 40 -34.78 -8.45 5.65
N HIS A 41 -34.96 -8.48 6.96
CA HIS A 41 -34.93 -7.29 7.80
C HIS A 41 -33.70 -7.34 8.70
N ILE A 42 -32.64 -6.69 8.27
CA ILE A 42 -31.41 -6.55 9.09
C ILE A 42 -31.62 -5.35 10.02
N THR A 43 -31.60 -5.63 11.30
CA THR A 43 -31.72 -4.58 12.31
C THR A 43 -30.38 -3.90 12.57
N PRO A 44 -30.36 -2.62 13.00
CA PRO A 44 -29.11 -1.95 13.40
C PRO A 44 -28.30 -2.71 14.45
N LYS A 45 -29.00 -3.44 15.33
CA LYS A 45 -28.35 -4.29 16.35
C LYS A 45 -27.57 -5.46 15.73
N GLN A 46 -28.12 -6.07 14.69
CA GLN A 46 -27.44 -7.17 13.96
C GLN A 46 -26.23 -6.65 13.18
N ILE A 47 -26.33 -5.48 12.56
CA ILE A 47 -25.20 -4.86 11.87
C ILE A 47 -24.07 -4.55 12.87
N LYS A 48 -24.42 -3.97 14.02
CA LYS A 48 -23.44 -3.67 15.06
C LYS A 48 -22.76 -4.94 15.62
N HIS A 49 -23.56 -5.99 15.86
CA HIS A 49 -23.04 -7.28 16.34
C HIS A 49 -22.08 -7.91 15.31
N TYR A 50 -22.46 -7.88 14.02
CA TYR A 50 -21.58 -8.37 12.94
C TYR A 50 -20.26 -7.62 12.91
N TYR A 51 -20.28 -6.29 13.01
CA TYR A 51 -19.07 -5.48 13.09
C TYR A 51 -18.19 -5.86 14.30
N GLU A 52 -18.79 -6.05 15.47
CA GLU A 52 -18.07 -6.40 16.69
C GLU A 52 -17.41 -7.79 16.62
N GLU A 53 -18.08 -8.75 15.96
CA GLU A 53 -17.55 -10.10 15.78
C GLU A 53 -16.50 -10.20 14.66
N HIS A 54 -16.54 -9.28 13.68
CA HIS A 54 -15.69 -9.32 12.49
C HIS A 54 -14.83 -8.04 12.37
N ILE A 55 -14.42 -7.50 13.50
CA ILE A 55 -13.70 -6.21 13.55
C ILE A 55 -12.41 -6.21 12.71
N GLU A 56 -11.77 -7.37 12.55
CA GLU A 56 -10.57 -7.54 11.74
C GLU A 56 -10.84 -7.35 10.25
N ASP A 57 -12.04 -7.71 9.77
CA ASP A 57 -12.44 -7.56 8.36
C ASP A 57 -12.64 -6.08 7.98
N PHE A 58 -12.81 -5.22 8.98
CA PHE A 58 -12.96 -3.77 8.82
C PHE A 58 -11.66 -3.01 9.10
N SER A 59 -10.52 -3.70 9.06
CA SER A 59 -9.21 -3.06 9.13
C SER A 59 -8.76 -2.58 7.75
N GLU A 60 -8.27 -1.36 7.69
CA GLU A 60 -7.50 -0.88 6.54
C GLU A 60 -6.03 -1.13 6.81
N GLU A 61 -5.39 -1.87 5.91
CA GLU A 61 -3.95 -2.12 6.01
C GLU A 61 -3.18 -0.80 5.94
N GLY A 62 -2.17 -0.69 6.79
CA GLY A 62 -1.20 0.40 6.69
C GLY A 62 -0.38 0.26 5.40
N SER A 63 0.01 1.38 4.85
CA SER A 63 0.91 1.43 3.71
C SER A 63 2.11 2.30 4.03
N LEU A 64 3.29 1.86 3.64
CA LEU A 64 4.54 2.57 3.85
C LEU A 64 5.34 2.60 2.56
N SER A 65 5.81 3.79 2.17
CA SER A 65 6.87 3.93 1.19
C SER A 65 7.96 4.85 1.72
N PHE A 66 9.20 4.48 1.49
CA PHE A 66 10.35 5.21 2.01
C PHE A 66 11.53 5.16 1.06
N ARG A 67 12.52 6.02 1.30
CA ARG A 67 13.82 5.94 0.65
C ARG A 67 14.88 5.51 1.65
N GLN A 68 15.88 4.80 1.15
CA GLN A 68 17.03 4.31 1.91
C GLN A 68 18.33 4.76 1.27
N ILE A 69 19.23 5.26 2.10
CA ILE A 69 20.67 5.31 1.82
C ILE A 69 21.32 4.25 2.68
N PHE A 70 22.12 3.39 2.06
CA PHE A 70 22.85 2.33 2.74
C PHE A 70 24.36 2.52 2.53
N VAL A 71 25.09 2.59 3.62
CA VAL A 71 26.56 2.68 3.68
C VAL A 71 27.06 1.35 4.25
N ARG A 72 27.59 0.50 3.38
CA ARG A 72 28.01 -0.87 3.72
C ARG A 72 29.39 -0.88 4.36
N PHE A 73 29.57 -1.59 5.47
CA PHE A 73 30.88 -1.69 6.15
C PHE A 73 31.99 -2.25 5.27
N SER A 74 31.69 -3.27 4.46
CA SER A 74 32.70 -3.91 3.59
C SER A 74 33.25 -3.02 2.46
N SER A 75 32.73 -1.81 2.31
CA SER A 75 33.20 -0.85 1.31
C SER A 75 34.20 0.20 1.87
N TYR A 76 34.54 0.09 3.15
CA TYR A 76 35.40 1.00 3.87
C TYR A 76 36.46 0.21 4.65
N ASP A 77 37.60 0.84 4.93
CA ASP A 77 38.71 0.23 5.65
C ASP A 77 38.39 0.03 7.15
N SER A 78 37.47 0.84 7.69
CA SER A 78 37.02 0.75 9.08
C SER A 78 35.54 1.13 9.23
N ARG A 79 34.92 0.74 10.37
CA ARG A 79 33.58 1.16 10.72
C ARG A 79 33.48 2.66 11.01
N GLU A 80 34.55 3.21 11.57
CA GLU A 80 34.67 4.64 11.86
C GLU A 80 34.65 5.49 10.59
N GLU A 81 35.31 5.02 9.53
CA GLU A 81 35.27 5.66 8.22
C GLU A 81 33.87 5.58 7.61
N ALA A 82 33.24 4.42 7.61
CA ALA A 82 31.88 4.26 7.17
C ALA A 82 30.88 5.14 7.93
N LYS A 83 31.10 5.31 9.25
CA LYS A 83 30.30 6.18 10.11
C LYS A 83 30.46 7.65 9.74
N SER A 84 31.71 8.09 9.62
CA SER A 84 32.02 9.47 9.22
C SER A 84 31.40 9.82 7.87
N PHE A 85 31.41 8.88 6.92
CA PHE A 85 30.78 9.06 5.64
C PHE A 85 29.24 9.12 5.74
N ALA A 86 28.63 8.26 6.55
CA ALA A 86 27.18 8.32 6.78
C ALA A 86 26.76 9.64 7.44
N GLU A 87 27.58 10.16 8.39
CA GLU A 87 27.37 11.46 9.02
C GLU A 87 27.47 12.62 8.02
N GLU A 88 28.42 12.55 7.09
CA GLU A 88 28.54 13.53 6.00
C GLU A 88 27.29 13.53 5.11
N LEU A 89 26.78 12.34 4.74
CA LEU A 89 25.55 12.23 3.95
C LEU A 89 24.34 12.78 4.70
N LEU A 90 24.20 12.47 5.99
CA LEU A 90 23.14 13.00 6.82
C LEU A 90 23.22 14.53 6.92
N LYS A 91 24.42 15.11 7.05
CA LYS A 91 24.62 16.55 7.06
C LYS A 91 24.19 17.21 5.74
N LYS A 92 24.51 16.60 4.60
CA LYS A 92 24.06 17.07 3.27
C LYS A 92 22.53 17.04 3.16
N LEU A 93 21.90 15.98 3.66
CA LEU A 93 20.45 15.87 3.69
C LEU A 93 19.81 16.96 4.57
N LYS A 94 20.38 17.19 5.77
CA LYS A 94 19.91 18.25 6.69
C LYS A 94 20.15 19.66 6.14
N SER A 95 21.12 19.85 5.23
CA SER A 95 21.32 21.12 4.51
C SER A 95 20.38 21.33 3.32
N GLY A 96 19.49 20.36 3.00
CA GLY A 96 18.47 20.49 1.98
C GLY A 96 18.78 19.82 0.65
N GLU A 97 19.87 19.07 0.53
CA GLU A 97 20.14 18.29 -0.67
C GLU A 97 19.06 17.22 -0.85
N LYS A 98 18.71 16.92 -2.11
CA LYS A 98 17.65 15.95 -2.41
C LYS A 98 18.10 14.53 -2.07
N PHE A 99 17.31 13.86 -1.23
CA PHE A 99 17.59 12.49 -0.79
C PHE A 99 17.81 11.52 -1.97
N ALA A 100 16.98 11.62 -3.01
CA ALA A 100 17.08 10.76 -4.19
C ALA A 100 18.42 10.92 -4.92
N ASP A 101 18.97 12.13 -4.99
CA ASP A 101 20.23 12.40 -5.69
C ASP A 101 21.43 11.87 -4.89
N ILE A 102 21.40 12.07 -3.57
CA ILE A 102 22.40 11.48 -2.66
C ILE A 102 22.33 9.96 -2.70
N ALA A 103 21.12 9.38 -2.65
CA ALA A 103 20.95 7.94 -2.72
C ALA A 103 21.48 7.35 -4.04
N LYS A 104 21.20 7.99 -5.18
CA LYS A 104 21.71 7.53 -6.48
C LYS A 104 23.23 7.56 -6.55
N LYS A 105 23.85 8.58 -5.94
CA LYS A 105 25.28 8.81 -6.04
C LYS A 105 26.09 7.98 -5.05
N TYR A 106 25.58 7.77 -3.85
CA TYR A 106 26.35 7.26 -2.73
C TYR A 106 25.80 6.00 -2.08
N SER A 107 24.50 5.68 -2.26
CA SER A 107 23.92 4.50 -1.63
C SER A 107 24.41 3.21 -2.28
N GLN A 108 24.78 2.26 -1.43
CA GLN A 108 25.17 0.90 -1.81
C GLN A 108 23.99 -0.10 -1.65
N GLY A 109 22.79 0.41 -1.43
CA GLY A 109 21.57 -0.38 -1.32
C GLY A 109 21.00 -0.81 -2.67
N PRO A 110 20.09 -1.81 -2.68
CA PRO A 110 19.58 -2.43 -3.90
C PRO A 110 18.80 -1.46 -4.81
N HIS A 111 18.16 -0.44 -4.24
CA HIS A 111 17.35 0.53 -4.98
C HIS A 111 18.05 1.88 -5.20
N SER A 112 19.39 1.95 -5.07
CA SER A 112 20.16 3.19 -5.27
C SER A 112 19.84 3.86 -6.62
N TYR A 113 19.71 3.08 -7.71
CA TYR A 113 19.39 3.57 -9.04
C TYR A 113 18.01 4.28 -9.13
N LYS A 114 17.05 3.90 -8.28
CA LYS A 114 15.74 4.57 -8.11
C LYS A 114 15.78 5.70 -7.07
N GLY A 115 16.96 6.13 -6.62
CA GLY A 115 17.10 7.10 -5.53
C GLY A 115 16.72 6.52 -4.16
N GLY A 116 16.97 5.22 -3.98
CA GLY A 116 16.72 4.50 -2.74
C GLY A 116 15.26 4.18 -2.45
N LEU A 117 14.34 4.34 -3.40
CA LEU A 117 12.89 4.19 -3.19
C LEU A 117 12.49 2.72 -3.00
N TRP A 118 11.78 2.46 -1.91
CA TRP A 118 11.03 1.24 -1.62
C TRP A 118 9.53 1.59 -1.71
N GLY A 119 8.85 0.97 -2.68
CA GLY A 119 7.40 1.11 -2.86
C GLY A 119 6.62 0.26 -1.87
N PHE A 120 5.30 0.48 -1.79
CA PHE A 120 4.42 -0.21 -0.84
C PHE A 120 4.53 -1.74 -0.92
N ASP A 121 4.59 -2.30 -2.11
CA ASP A 121 4.68 -3.76 -2.30
C ASP A 121 6.05 -4.32 -1.94
N GLU A 122 7.11 -3.53 -2.14
CA GLU A 122 8.50 -3.92 -1.88
C GLU A 122 8.84 -3.91 -0.39
N VAL A 123 8.11 -3.13 0.42
CA VAL A 123 8.33 -3.02 1.88
C VAL A 123 8.04 -4.35 2.60
N LYS A 124 7.16 -5.19 2.07
CA LYS A 124 6.84 -6.52 2.63
C LYS A 124 8.07 -7.43 2.69
N ASP A 125 9.01 -7.25 1.77
CA ASP A 125 10.27 -8.01 1.70
C ASP A 125 11.42 -7.34 2.47
N PHE A 126 11.17 -6.16 3.06
CA PHE A 126 12.18 -5.45 3.82
C PHE A 126 12.28 -5.99 5.26
N ARG A 127 13.43 -5.75 5.90
CA ARG A 127 13.68 -6.20 7.28
C ARG A 127 12.67 -5.58 8.25
N LYS A 128 11.91 -6.45 8.93
CA LYS A 128 10.83 -6.01 9.85
C LYS A 128 11.31 -5.17 11.02
N ASP A 129 12.52 -5.44 11.53
CA ASP A 129 13.13 -4.67 12.61
C ASP A 129 13.36 -3.21 12.21
N LEU A 130 13.81 -2.96 10.97
CA LEU A 130 14.01 -1.62 10.43
C LEU A 130 12.68 -0.94 10.04
N VAL A 131 11.70 -1.70 9.56
CA VAL A 131 10.36 -1.17 9.26
C VAL A 131 9.74 -0.54 10.51
N ALA A 132 9.83 -1.21 11.66
CA ALA A 132 9.30 -0.69 12.92
C ALA A 132 9.93 0.65 13.34
N ASP A 133 11.19 0.90 12.99
CA ASP A 133 11.85 2.19 13.24
C ASP A 133 11.42 3.27 12.23
N ILE A 134 11.23 2.87 10.96
CA ILE A 134 10.76 3.78 9.91
C ILE A 134 9.32 4.24 10.17
N GLU A 135 8.44 3.36 10.67
CA GLU A 135 7.04 3.68 11.00
C GLU A 135 6.86 4.71 12.12
N LYS A 136 7.89 4.92 12.94
CA LYS A 136 7.90 5.97 13.97
C LYS A 136 8.07 7.37 13.38
N LEU A 137 8.61 7.45 12.16
CA LEU A 137 8.85 8.72 11.47
C LEU A 137 7.54 9.27 10.89
N LYS A 138 7.53 10.57 10.68
CA LYS A 138 6.44 11.26 9.97
C LYS A 138 6.73 11.30 8.47
N LYS A 139 5.69 11.55 7.68
CA LYS A 139 5.84 11.80 6.24
C LYS A 139 6.88 12.90 5.98
N SER A 140 7.77 12.63 5.05
CA SER A 140 8.92 13.48 4.65
C SER A 140 10.02 13.61 5.71
N GLU A 141 9.91 12.98 6.86
CA GLU A 141 10.95 12.99 7.89
C GLU A 141 12.14 12.10 7.49
N ILE A 142 13.33 12.56 7.84
CA ILE A 142 14.61 11.85 7.64
C ILE A 142 15.01 11.29 9.00
N SER A 143 15.39 10.01 9.03
CA SER A 143 15.88 9.37 10.25
C SER A 143 17.27 9.89 10.64
N GLU A 144 17.64 9.66 11.88
CA GLU A 144 19.04 9.59 12.25
C GLU A 144 19.71 8.36 11.63
N ILE A 145 21.00 8.20 11.81
CA ILE A 145 21.74 7.04 11.31
C ILE A 145 21.35 5.81 12.11
N VAL A 146 20.87 4.79 11.42
CA VAL A 146 20.53 3.48 11.99
C VAL A 146 21.67 2.52 11.70
N GLU A 147 22.27 1.97 12.75
CA GLU A 147 23.34 0.97 12.62
C GLU A 147 22.75 -0.45 12.56
N THR A 148 23.33 -1.27 11.70
CA THR A 148 23.03 -2.71 11.61
C THR A 148 24.35 -3.51 11.60
N SER A 149 24.25 -4.83 11.59
CA SER A 149 25.43 -5.71 11.49
C SER A 149 26.25 -5.54 10.20
N ILE A 150 25.66 -4.94 9.15
CA ILE A 150 26.25 -4.88 7.80
C ILE A 150 26.56 -3.45 7.33
N GLY A 151 26.11 -2.43 8.05
CA GLY A 151 26.32 -1.04 7.67
C GLY A 151 25.40 -0.05 8.35
N TYR A 152 25.50 1.20 7.92
CA TYR A 152 24.68 2.31 8.36
C TYR A 152 23.57 2.60 7.35
N HIS A 153 22.39 2.93 7.86
CA HIS A 153 21.23 3.26 7.07
C HIS A 153 20.71 4.65 7.44
N ILE A 154 20.24 5.39 6.44
CA ILE A 154 19.47 6.62 6.61
C ILE A 154 18.18 6.43 5.83
N PHE A 155 17.04 6.73 6.44
CA PHE A 155 15.72 6.57 5.85
C PHE A 155 15.05 7.92 5.69
N LYS A 156 14.16 8.01 4.70
CA LYS A 156 13.22 9.11 4.54
C LYS A 156 11.86 8.55 4.18
N VAL A 157 10.84 8.85 4.96
CA VAL A 157 9.47 8.44 4.65
C VAL A 157 8.92 9.29 3.49
N GLU A 158 8.49 8.64 2.43
CA GLU A 158 7.82 9.31 1.30
C GLU A 158 6.32 9.37 1.54
N ASP A 159 5.72 8.25 1.92
CA ASP A 159 4.31 8.19 2.31
C ASP A 159 4.09 7.12 3.38
N ILE A 160 3.16 7.39 4.29
CA ILE A 160 2.78 6.47 5.35
C ILE A 160 1.30 6.64 5.67
N THR A 161 0.57 5.53 5.58
CA THR A 161 -0.78 5.40 6.12
C THR A 161 -0.73 4.32 7.19
N ARG A 162 -1.15 4.67 8.41
CA ARG A 162 -1.17 3.69 9.49
C ARG A 162 -2.39 2.80 9.34
N ALA A 163 -2.21 1.51 9.64
CA ALA A 163 -3.33 0.60 9.78
C ALA A 163 -4.33 1.18 10.78
N LYS A 164 -5.59 1.19 10.40
CA LYS A 164 -6.68 1.64 11.27
C LYS A 164 -7.86 0.69 11.15
N ILE A 165 -8.57 0.51 12.23
CA ILE A 165 -9.89 -0.13 12.22
C ILE A 165 -10.90 0.97 11.86
N LEU A 166 -11.73 0.72 10.86
CA LEU A 166 -12.81 1.61 10.50
C LEU A 166 -13.77 1.75 11.68
N SER A 167 -14.28 2.93 11.92
CA SER A 167 -15.35 3.11 12.90
C SER A 167 -16.61 2.34 12.45
N PHE A 168 -17.50 2.02 13.39
CA PHE A 168 -18.78 1.39 13.05
C PHE A 168 -19.56 2.20 12.01
N GLU A 169 -19.55 3.54 12.11
CA GLU A 169 -20.21 4.44 11.17
C GLU A 169 -19.63 4.33 9.76
N ASP A 170 -18.31 4.25 9.64
CA ASP A 170 -17.62 4.12 8.34
C ASP A 170 -17.78 2.70 7.75
N ALA A 171 -17.88 1.69 8.62
CA ALA A 171 -18.00 0.29 8.23
C ALA A 171 -19.43 -0.08 7.76
N GLN A 172 -20.47 0.64 8.22
CA GLN A 172 -21.89 0.33 7.91
C GLN A 172 -22.17 0.16 6.42
N SER A 173 -21.49 0.91 5.55
CA SER A 173 -21.70 0.82 4.11
C SER A 173 -21.07 -0.43 3.48
N LYS A 174 -20.22 -1.14 4.23
CA LYS A 174 -19.52 -2.36 3.80
C LYS A 174 -20.16 -3.64 4.35
N ILE A 175 -21.08 -3.50 5.31
CA ILE A 175 -21.88 -4.57 5.92
C ILE A 175 -23.20 -4.74 5.18
#